data_e10c4dd9dfd32601d48be17c807deee0
#
_entry.id   e10c4dd9dfd32601d48be17c807deee0
#
_cell.length_a   1.000
_cell.length_b   1.000
_cell.length_c   1.000
_cell.angle_alpha   90.00
_cell.angle_beta   90.00
_cell.angle_gamma   90.00
#
_symmetry.space_group_name_H-M   'P 1'
#
loop_
_entity.id
_entity.type
_entity.pdbx_description
1 polymer ?
#
loop_
_entity_poly.entity_id
_entity_poly.type
_entity_poly.pdbx_seq_one_letter_code
_entity_poly.pdbx_strand_id
1 'polypeptide(L)' 'MKELTRTNDLVRLSFLRALLTEAGIQFDVFDTNMNIAEGGNAVLLAPRLMVKSRDYDRAKRLLREAGVDEE' A
#
# COMPACT_ATOMS: atom_id res chain seq x y z
N MET A 1 6.10 8.29 8.49
CA MET A 1 5.09 7.71 7.61
C MET A 1 4.49 6.49 8.23
N LYS A 2 3.28 6.17 7.87
CA LYS A 2 2.60 5.02 8.42
C LYS A 2 2.24 4.06 7.32
N GLU A 3 2.29 2.78 7.58
CA GLU A 3 1.94 1.78 6.59
C GLU A 3 0.42 1.77 6.43
N LEU A 4 -0.06 2.00 5.23
CA LEU A 4 -1.47 2.01 4.98
C LEU A 4 -1.95 0.60 4.66
N THR A 5 -1.22 -0.10 3.83
CA THR A 5 -1.61 -1.45 3.49
C THR A 5 -0.40 -2.15 2.89
N ARG A 6 -0.48 -3.45 2.72
CA ARG A 6 0.60 -4.24 2.19
C ARG A 6 -0.01 -5.26 1.26
N THR A 7 0.52 -5.39 0.07
CA THR A 7 -0.01 -6.36 -0.85
C THR A 7 1.02 -6.71 -1.91
N ASN A 8 1.02 -7.96 -2.37
CA ASN A 8 1.87 -8.33 -3.47
C ASN A 8 1.02 -8.51 -4.71
N ASP A 9 -0.22 -8.08 -4.73
CA ASP A 9 -1.05 -8.13 -5.89
C ASP A 9 -0.78 -6.86 -6.66
N LEU A 10 -0.08 -6.93 -7.78
CA LEU A 10 0.30 -5.76 -8.52
C LEU A 10 -0.87 -4.98 -9.11
N VAL A 11 -1.92 -5.67 -9.44
CA VAL A 11 -3.10 -4.98 -9.98
C VAL A 11 -3.71 -4.13 -8.87
N ARG A 12 -3.82 -4.69 -7.67
CA ARG A 12 -4.40 -3.98 -6.56
C ARG A 12 -3.51 -2.80 -6.20
N LEU A 13 -2.20 -2.98 -6.19
CA LEU A 13 -1.29 -1.94 -5.86
C LEU A 13 -1.41 -0.78 -6.87
N SER A 14 -1.54 -1.09 -8.15
CA SER A 14 -1.68 -0.07 -9.16
C SER A 14 -2.96 0.73 -8.94
N PHE A 15 -4.03 0.06 -8.57
CA PHE A 15 -5.29 0.73 -8.32
C PHE A 15 -5.16 1.65 -7.11
N LEU A 16 -4.50 1.20 -6.06
CA LEU A 16 -4.36 1.99 -4.87
C LEU A 16 -3.50 3.23 -5.14
N ARG A 17 -2.47 3.08 -5.94
CA ARG A 17 -1.63 4.21 -6.25
C ARG A 17 -2.41 5.26 -7.03
N ALA A 18 -3.22 4.82 -7.97
CA ALA A 18 -4.02 5.75 -8.75
C ALA A 18 -5.05 6.45 -7.85
N LEU A 19 -5.64 5.70 -6.94
CA LEU A 19 -6.65 6.24 -6.06
C LEU A 19 -6.07 7.33 -5.17
N LEU A 20 -4.89 7.10 -4.59
CA LEU A 20 -4.28 8.07 -3.73
C LEU A 20 -3.80 9.29 -4.52
N THR A 21 -3.30 9.07 -5.71
CA THR A 21 -2.85 10.16 -6.54
C THR A 21 -4.03 11.08 -6.88
N GLU A 22 -5.16 10.49 -7.20
CA GLU A 22 -6.29 11.29 -7.52
C GLU A 22 -6.79 12.07 -6.33
N ALA A 23 -6.64 11.58 -5.14
CA ALA A 23 -7.08 12.25 -3.94
C ALA A 23 -6.05 13.26 -3.45
N GLY A 24 -4.91 13.36 -4.10
CA GLY A 24 -3.89 14.29 -3.68
C GLY A 24 -3.11 13.85 -2.46
N ILE A 25 -3.12 12.57 -2.15
CA ILE A 25 -2.42 12.06 -0.99
C ILE A 25 -1.08 11.53 -1.42
N GLN A 26 -0.01 12.00 -0.79
CA GLN A 26 1.31 11.53 -1.12
C GLN A 26 1.55 10.18 -0.51
N PHE A 27 2.23 9.31 -1.23
CA PHE A 27 2.51 7.97 -0.72
C PHE A 27 3.86 7.49 -1.21
N ASP A 28 4.38 6.43 -0.61
CA ASP A 28 5.60 5.81 -1.06
C ASP A 28 5.36 4.31 -0.99
N VAL A 29 6.00 3.58 -1.88
CA VAL A 29 5.88 2.13 -1.88
C VAL A 29 7.24 1.59 -1.48
N PHE A 30 7.29 0.86 -0.40
CA PHE A 30 8.53 0.29 0.08
C PHE A 30 8.52 -1.17 -0.33
N ASP A 31 9.46 -1.53 -1.16
CA ASP A 31 9.50 -2.85 -1.71
C ASP A 31 10.86 -3.44 -1.39
N THR A 32 10.87 -4.47 -0.65
CA THR A 32 12.12 -5.03 -0.24
C THR A 32 12.42 -6.30 -0.95
N ASN A 33 11.95 -6.41 -2.12
CA ASN A 33 12.07 -7.63 -2.78
C ASN A 33 13.39 -8.03 -3.24
N MET A 34 14.32 -7.22 -3.31
CA MET A 34 15.43 -7.55 -3.86
C MET A 34 16.09 -8.67 -3.36
N ASN A 35 16.28 -8.94 -2.37
CA ASN A 35 17.01 -10.03 -1.93
C ASN A 35 16.35 -11.10 -1.29
N ILE A 36 15.22 -11.29 -1.62
CA ILE A 36 14.48 -12.20 -0.93
C ILE A 36 14.49 -13.44 -1.46
N ALA A 37 15.10 -13.67 -2.33
CA ALA A 37 15.02 -14.85 -2.93
C ALA A 37 15.08 -15.99 -2.09
N GLU A 38 15.81 -16.06 -1.21
CA GLU A 38 15.90 -17.19 -0.48
C GLU A 38 14.75 -17.73 0.13
N GLY A 39 13.81 -18.03 -0.42
CA GLY A 39 12.70 -18.72 0.14
C GLY A 39 12.05 -17.95 1.18
N GLY A 40 12.12 -16.75 1.09
CA GLY A 40 11.50 -15.98 2.07
C GLY A 40 10.03 -16.08 2.03
N ASN A 41 9.39 -15.50 2.98
CA ASN A 41 8.00 -15.54 3.08
C ASN A 41 7.44 -14.42 2.29
N ALA A 42 6.79 -14.69 1.22
CA ALA A 42 6.24 -13.68 0.35
C ALA A 42 5.33 -12.70 1.03
N VAL A 43 4.60 -13.15 2.01
CA VAL A 43 3.68 -12.26 2.68
C VAL A 43 4.43 -11.20 3.46
N LEU A 44 5.53 -11.57 4.09
CA LEU A 44 6.26 -10.63 4.87
C LEU A 44 7.03 -9.68 3.97
N LEU A 45 7.30 -10.09 2.74
CA LEU A 45 8.09 -9.27 1.87
C LEU A 45 7.25 -8.49 0.86
N ALA A 46 5.98 -8.49 1.02
CA ALA A 46 5.11 -7.79 0.08
C ALA A 46 5.37 -6.30 0.14
N PRO A 47 5.20 -5.59 -0.96
CA PRO A 47 5.38 -4.16 -0.96
C PRO A 47 4.44 -3.49 0.02
N ARG A 48 4.92 -2.45 0.70
CA ARG A 48 4.11 -1.75 1.66
C ARG A 48 3.82 -0.37 1.16
N LEU A 49 2.58 0.05 1.22
CA LEU A 49 2.18 1.35 0.76
C LEU A 49 2.13 2.25 1.98
N MET A 50 2.93 3.29 2.00
CA MET A 50 3.05 4.16 3.16
C MET A 50 2.51 5.54 2.86
N VAL A 51 1.90 6.18 3.83
CA VAL A 51 1.42 7.54 3.67
C VAL A 51 1.85 8.34 4.87
N LYS A 52 1.76 9.65 4.82
CA LYS A 52 2.12 10.47 5.94
C LYS A 52 1.11 10.25 7.04
N SER A 53 1.57 10.30 8.27
CA SER A 53 0.69 10.07 9.40
C SER A 53 -0.53 10.98 9.37
N ARG A 54 -0.37 12.21 8.96
CA ARG A 54 -1.48 13.14 8.96
C ARG A 54 -2.53 12.76 7.91
N ASP A 55 -2.17 11.97 6.91
CA ASP A 55 -3.11 11.59 5.88
C ASP A 55 -3.66 10.18 6.10
N TYR A 56 -3.18 9.51 7.12
CA TYR A 56 -3.55 8.11 7.32
C TYR A 56 -5.05 7.87 7.42
N ASP A 57 -5.74 8.62 8.24
CA ASP A 57 -7.17 8.40 8.43
C ASP A 57 -7.94 8.66 7.14
N ARG A 58 -7.53 9.70 6.42
CA ARG A 58 -8.21 10.04 5.18
C ARG A 58 -7.94 8.95 4.16
N ALA A 59 -6.72 8.44 4.09
CA ALA A 59 -6.38 7.40 3.15
C ALA A 59 -7.14 6.12 3.47
N LYS A 60 -7.25 5.78 4.75
CA LYS A 60 -7.98 4.58 5.13
C LYS A 60 -9.47 4.70 4.75
N ARG A 61 -10.04 5.87 4.94
CA ARG A 61 -11.42 6.04 4.61
C ARG A 61 -11.61 5.90 3.10
N LEU A 62 -10.64 6.42 2.33
CA LEU A 62 -10.74 6.36 0.89
C LEU A 62 -10.70 4.90 0.43
N LEU A 63 -9.83 4.09 1.00
CA LEU A 63 -9.75 2.70 0.64
C LEU A 63 -11.05 1.98 1.00
N ARG A 64 -11.63 2.32 2.15
CA ARG A 64 -12.83 1.66 2.57
C ARG A 64 -13.97 2.01 1.63
N GLU A 65 -14.06 3.28 1.22
CA GLU A 65 -15.13 3.70 0.34
C GLU A 65 -14.97 3.08 -1.05
N ALA A 66 -13.76 2.78 -1.44
CA ALA A 66 -13.52 2.19 -2.73
C ALA A 66 -13.65 0.66 -2.68
N GLY A 67 -13.84 0.11 -1.50
CA GLY A 67 -14.04 -1.33 -1.38
C GLY A 67 -12.77 -2.14 -1.46
N VAL A 68 -11.61 -1.54 -1.28
CA VAL A 68 -10.38 -2.28 -1.35
C VAL A 68 -9.72 -2.45 0.00
N ASP A 69 -10.31 -1.98 1.03
CA ASP A 69 -9.69 -2.10 2.35
C ASP A 69 -10.31 -3.30 2.98
N GLU A 70 -9.81 -4.45 2.64
CA GLU A 70 -10.43 -5.58 3.15
C GLU A 70 -9.78 -6.20 4.00
N GLU A 71 -9.66 -6.54 4.55
CA GLU A 71 -9.12 -7.13 5.34
C GLU A 71 -9.02 -7.36 5.69
#